data_5b1cc84be5f91971baa189f7750ae048
#
_entry.id   5b1cc84be5f91971baa189f7750ae048
#
_cell.length_a   1.000
_cell.length_b   1.000
_cell.length_c   1.000
_cell.angle_alpha   90.00
_cell.angle_beta   90.00
_cell.angle_gamma   90.00
#
_symmetry.space_group_name_H-M   'P 1'
#
loop_
_entity.id
_entity.type
_entity.pdbx_description
1 polymer ?
#
loop_
_entity_poly.entity_id
_entity_poly.type
_entity_poly.pdbx_seq_one_letter_code
_entity_poly.pdbx_strand_id
1 'polypeptide(L)'
;FILFEGLKMTSATTTLPSSLINNYHGWRDRGFQEKKARYASLAKNGQHPKTMIISCCDSRVHATTIFGVDTGEFFIHRNIANLVPAYSTSQHYHGTSAAIEYAVTALGVTNLIVMGHTLCGGIQGCHDMCSGKAPELEKTTSFVGRWINILRPTYEEVASEGGTDEEQVKRLEQKGILTSIENLMTFPFISERVEAKQLSLHAVILDISEGTIKQFDESSSCFVPV
;
A
#
# COMPACT_ATOMS: atom_id res chain seq x y z
N PHE A 1 20.60 29.99 -3.54
CA PHE A 1 20.72 29.52 -2.14
C PHE A 1 19.66 30.26 -1.32
N ILE A 2 18.61 29.57 -0.91
CA ILE A 2 17.67 30.09 0.09
C ILE A 2 18.31 29.78 1.45
N LEU A 3 18.81 30.83 2.12
CA LEU A 3 19.26 30.75 3.50
C LEU A 3 18.00 30.69 4.39
N PHE A 4 17.81 29.57 5.10
CA PHE A 4 16.80 29.45 6.15
C PHE A 4 17.32 30.13 7.43
N GLU A 5 17.40 31.49 7.43
CA GLU A 5 17.71 32.24 8.65
C GLU A 5 16.51 32.13 9.61
N GLY A 6 16.76 31.58 10.77
CA GLY A 6 15.77 31.51 11.86
C GLY A 6 15.15 30.14 12.15
N LEU A 7 15.39 29.10 11.34
CA LEU A 7 15.00 27.75 11.73
C LEU A 7 16.00 27.23 12.78
N LYS A 8 15.58 27.11 14.04
CA LYS A 8 16.35 26.35 15.04
C LYS A 8 16.40 24.91 14.56
N MET A 9 17.44 24.56 13.81
CA MET A 9 17.75 23.16 13.50
C MET A 9 17.94 22.43 14.83
N THR A 10 17.00 21.56 15.16
CA THR A 10 17.20 20.63 16.27
C THR A 10 18.41 19.77 15.92
N SER A 11 19.25 19.45 16.88
CA SER A 11 20.43 18.55 16.71
C SER A 11 20.08 17.12 16.22
N ALA A 12 18.84 16.91 15.81
CA ALA A 12 18.29 15.62 15.37
C ALA A 12 18.58 15.29 13.90
N THR A 13 19.02 16.26 13.07
CA THR A 13 19.36 15.99 11.67
C THR A 13 20.86 15.73 11.52
N THR A 14 21.19 14.64 10.84
CA THR A 14 22.56 14.25 10.51
C THR A 14 22.74 14.13 8.99
N THR A 15 23.99 14.07 8.53
CA THR A 15 24.29 13.77 7.12
C THR A 15 23.80 12.37 6.75
N LEU A 16 23.46 12.19 5.47
CA LEU A 16 23.10 10.87 4.96
C LEU A 16 24.26 9.87 5.13
N PRO A 17 23.96 8.58 5.37
CA PRO A 17 24.98 7.53 5.35
C PRO A 17 25.75 7.52 4.02
N SER A 18 27.07 7.33 4.08
CA SER A 18 27.93 7.35 2.89
C SER A 18 27.52 6.33 1.83
N SER A 19 27.00 5.17 2.25
CA SER A 19 26.48 4.16 1.31
C SER A 19 25.30 4.69 0.48
N LEU A 20 24.37 5.43 1.09
CA LEU A 20 23.24 6.03 0.36
C LEU A 20 23.71 7.15 -0.57
N ILE A 21 24.70 7.95 -0.17
CA ILE A 21 25.30 8.98 -1.02
C ILE A 21 25.92 8.32 -2.26
N ASN A 22 26.71 7.26 -2.07
CA ASN A 22 27.36 6.54 -3.18
C ASN A 22 26.32 5.90 -4.12
N ASN A 23 25.26 5.28 -3.57
CA ASN A 23 24.17 4.71 -4.36
C ASN A 23 23.43 5.79 -5.18
N TYR A 24 23.17 6.96 -4.56
CA TYR A 24 22.58 8.11 -5.27
C TYR A 24 23.45 8.58 -6.44
N HIS A 25 24.77 8.72 -6.24
CA HIS A 25 25.69 9.09 -7.33
C HIS A 25 25.66 8.04 -8.45
N GLY A 26 25.71 6.75 -8.11
CA GLY A 26 25.62 5.68 -9.10
C GLY A 26 24.31 5.70 -9.89
N TRP A 27 23.17 5.96 -9.21
CA TRP A 27 21.89 6.14 -9.89
C TRP A 27 21.87 7.40 -10.77
N ARG A 28 22.39 8.54 -10.28
CA ARG A 28 22.43 9.81 -11.02
C ARG A 28 23.27 9.71 -12.29
N ASP A 29 24.39 9.01 -12.21
CA ASP A 29 25.38 8.92 -13.32
C ASP A 29 24.94 7.93 -14.41
N ARG A 30 24.05 6.97 -14.09
CA ARG A 30 23.57 5.94 -15.02
C ARG A 30 22.05 5.98 -15.16
N GLY A 31 21.29 5.49 -14.20
CA GLY A 31 19.85 5.31 -14.32
C GLY A 31 19.07 6.60 -14.57
N PHE A 32 19.51 7.73 -13.98
CA PHE A 32 18.91 9.02 -14.29
C PHE A 32 19.28 9.51 -15.69
N GLN A 33 20.54 9.35 -16.12
CA GLN A 33 20.97 9.80 -17.46
C GLN A 33 20.23 9.04 -18.56
N GLU A 34 20.05 7.72 -18.43
CA GLU A 34 19.27 6.91 -19.36
C GLU A 34 17.81 7.39 -19.50
N LYS A 35 17.23 7.90 -18.41
CA LYS A 35 15.83 8.32 -18.34
C LYS A 35 15.66 9.84 -18.26
N LYS A 36 16.71 10.62 -18.50
CA LYS A 36 16.72 12.08 -18.32
C LYS A 36 15.61 12.81 -19.09
N ALA A 37 15.37 12.40 -20.34
CA ALA A 37 14.32 12.98 -21.15
C ALA A 37 12.92 12.75 -20.56
N ARG A 38 12.69 11.53 -20.01
CA ARG A 38 11.43 11.19 -19.33
C ARG A 38 11.23 12.02 -18.07
N TYR A 39 12.26 12.13 -17.21
CA TYR A 39 12.20 12.99 -16.03
C TYR A 39 11.93 14.45 -16.38
N ALA A 40 12.59 14.98 -17.39
CA ALA A 40 12.39 16.35 -17.86
C ALA A 40 10.94 16.58 -18.36
N SER A 41 10.39 15.61 -19.11
CA SER A 41 9.00 15.66 -19.56
C SER A 41 8.02 15.63 -18.39
N LEU A 42 8.19 14.71 -17.44
CA LEU A 42 7.33 14.61 -16.25
C LEU A 42 7.43 15.88 -15.36
N ALA A 43 8.62 16.45 -15.23
CA ALA A 43 8.80 17.68 -14.47
C ALA A 43 8.09 18.89 -15.12
N LYS A 44 8.08 18.94 -16.45
CA LYS A 44 7.44 20.04 -17.21
C LYS A 44 5.92 19.89 -17.31
N ASN A 45 5.45 18.67 -17.57
CA ASN A 45 4.06 18.39 -17.93
C ASN A 45 3.24 17.79 -16.79
N GLY A 46 3.86 17.49 -15.64
CA GLY A 46 3.22 16.79 -14.53
C GLY A 46 3.15 15.27 -14.72
N GLN A 47 2.53 14.61 -13.74
CA GLN A 47 2.32 13.16 -13.76
C GLN A 47 0.88 12.84 -14.19
N HIS A 48 0.71 11.79 -14.99
CA HIS A 48 -0.60 11.31 -15.46
C HIS A 48 -0.69 9.79 -15.36
N PRO A 49 -0.48 9.20 -14.17
CA PRO A 49 -0.57 7.76 -13.99
C PRO A 49 -1.99 7.27 -14.27
N LYS A 50 -2.12 6.13 -14.91
CA LYS A 50 -3.43 5.47 -15.11
C LYS A 50 -3.79 4.52 -13.99
N THR A 51 -2.80 4.17 -13.16
CA THR A 51 -2.95 3.17 -12.11
C THR A 51 -2.45 3.71 -10.78
N MET A 52 -3.29 3.57 -9.75
CA MET A 52 -2.85 3.67 -8.36
C MET A 52 -2.59 2.27 -7.80
N ILE A 53 -1.52 2.12 -7.03
CA ILE A 53 -1.26 0.91 -6.25
C ILE A 53 -1.20 1.26 -4.76
N ILE A 54 -1.95 0.49 -3.97
CA ILE A 54 -1.85 0.46 -2.50
C ILE A 54 -1.17 -0.85 -2.13
N SER A 55 0.03 -0.78 -1.56
CA SER A 55 0.83 -1.95 -1.21
C SER A 55 1.42 -1.86 0.19
N CYS A 56 1.98 -2.98 0.67
CA CYS A 56 2.64 -3.00 1.97
C CYS A 56 3.94 -2.18 1.99
N CYS A 57 4.30 -1.63 3.17
CA CYS A 57 5.61 -1.03 3.44
C CYS A 57 6.76 -2.05 3.49
N ASP A 58 6.48 -3.35 3.42
CA ASP A 58 7.46 -4.42 3.46
C ASP A 58 8.56 -4.21 2.41
N SER A 59 9.82 -4.20 2.85
CA SER A 59 10.97 -3.88 1.99
C SER A 59 11.19 -4.87 0.84
N ARG A 60 10.56 -6.05 0.90
CA ARG A 60 10.60 -7.08 -0.15
C ARG A 60 9.56 -6.83 -1.25
N VAL A 61 8.61 -5.91 -1.04
CA VAL A 61 7.51 -5.62 -1.96
C VAL A 61 7.75 -4.27 -2.62
N HIS A 62 8.07 -4.27 -3.91
CA HIS A 62 8.32 -3.05 -4.68
C HIS A 62 7.57 -3.10 -6.02
N ALA A 63 6.39 -2.50 -6.06
CA ALA A 63 5.46 -2.60 -7.19
C ALA A 63 6.08 -2.25 -8.54
N THR A 64 6.88 -1.19 -8.64
CA THR A 64 7.52 -0.80 -9.91
C THR A 64 8.48 -1.86 -10.45
N THR A 65 9.20 -2.53 -9.56
CA THR A 65 10.10 -3.62 -9.95
C THR A 65 9.32 -4.86 -10.37
N ILE A 66 8.28 -5.21 -9.61
CA ILE A 66 7.46 -6.41 -9.83
C ILE A 66 6.74 -6.33 -11.18
N PHE A 67 6.16 -5.17 -11.51
CA PHE A 67 5.43 -4.97 -12.76
C PHE A 67 6.32 -4.45 -13.92
N GLY A 68 7.63 -4.22 -13.68
CA GLY A 68 8.53 -3.74 -14.71
C GLY A 68 8.17 -2.38 -15.30
N VAL A 69 7.51 -1.51 -14.52
CA VAL A 69 7.03 -0.20 -14.98
C VAL A 69 8.02 0.92 -14.71
N ASP A 70 7.93 1.98 -15.50
CA ASP A 70 8.85 3.10 -15.43
C ASP A 70 8.31 4.25 -14.55
N THR A 71 9.18 5.20 -14.26
CA THR A 71 8.84 6.41 -13.49
C THR A 71 7.65 7.16 -14.10
N GLY A 72 6.67 7.49 -13.26
CA GLY A 72 5.46 8.23 -13.63
C GLY A 72 4.28 7.36 -14.09
N GLU A 73 4.42 6.03 -14.17
CA GLU A 73 3.34 5.14 -14.61
C GLU A 73 2.39 4.76 -13.48
N PHE A 74 2.91 4.63 -12.26
CA PHE A 74 2.10 4.33 -11.09
C PHE A 74 2.07 5.50 -10.11
N PHE A 75 0.90 5.73 -9.51
CA PHE A 75 0.75 6.49 -8.27
C PHE A 75 0.73 5.50 -7.11
N ILE A 76 1.76 5.55 -6.26
CA ILE A 76 1.99 4.49 -5.27
C ILE A 76 1.75 5.03 -3.87
N HIS A 77 0.87 4.35 -3.13
CA HIS A 77 0.69 4.51 -1.69
C HIS A 77 1.14 3.23 -0.98
N ARG A 78 1.88 3.38 0.12
CA ARG A 78 2.33 2.24 0.92
C ARG A 78 1.99 2.45 2.38
N ASN A 79 1.48 1.40 3.02
CA ASN A 79 1.18 1.40 4.45
C ASN A 79 1.40 -0.01 5.04
N ILE A 80 1.24 -0.19 6.34
CA ILE A 80 1.34 -1.51 6.96
C ILE A 80 0.17 -2.37 6.48
N ALA A 81 0.50 -3.56 5.93
CA ALA A 81 -0.46 -4.57 5.46
C ALA A 81 -1.40 -4.11 4.32
N ASN A 82 -1.03 -3.11 3.52
CA ASN A 82 -1.83 -2.64 2.35
C ASN A 82 -3.31 -2.33 2.67
N LEU A 83 -3.59 -1.86 3.88
CA LEU A 83 -4.96 -1.66 4.36
C LEU A 83 -5.55 -0.35 3.87
N VAL A 84 -6.85 -0.40 3.63
CA VAL A 84 -7.69 0.77 3.41
C VAL A 84 -8.72 0.85 4.53
N PRO A 85 -8.79 1.95 5.29
CA PRO A 85 -9.87 2.16 6.25
C PRO A 85 -11.18 2.45 5.50
N ALA A 86 -12.31 2.09 6.09
CA ALA A 86 -13.61 2.52 5.56
C ALA A 86 -13.73 4.05 5.55
N TYR A 87 -14.53 4.58 4.63
CA TYR A 87 -14.78 6.02 4.54
C TYR A 87 -15.29 6.59 5.87
N SER A 88 -14.67 7.65 6.33
CA SER A 88 -15.09 8.38 7.53
C SER A 88 -14.65 9.84 7.44
N THR A 89 -15.57 10.75 7.73
CA THR A 89 -15.27 12.20 7.83
C THR A 89 -14.92 12.63 9.26
N SER A 90 -15.01 11.71 10.23
CA SER A 90 -14.88 12.03 11.67
C SER A 90 -13.42 12.03 12.17
N GLN A 91 -12.47 11.55 11.37
CA GLN A 91 -11.07 11.43 11.76
C GLN A 91 -10.21 12.52 11.09
N HIS A 92 -9.15 12.92 11.77
CA HIS A 92 -8.19 13.91 11.27
C HIS A 92 -6.95 13.21 10.69
N TYR A 93 -6.37 13.78 9.61
CA TYR A 93 -5.08 13.36 9.03
C TYR A 93 -5.03 11.92 8.49
N HIS A 94 -6.01 11.57 7.66
CA HIS A 94 -6.10 10.28 6.98
C HIS A 94 -5.19 10.22 5.75
N GLY A 95 -3.93 9.85 5.91
CA GLY A 95 -2.95 9.80 4.80
C GLY A 95 -3.36 8.84 3.68
N THR A 96 -3.89 7.65 4.01
CA THR A 96 -4.36 6.69 3.01
C THR A 96 -5.56 7.22 2.23
N SER A 97 -6.58 7.76 2.93
CA SER A 97 -7.77 8.33 2.29
C SER A 97 -7.43 9.53 1.40
N ALA A 98 -6.53 10.41 1.84
CA ALA A 98 -6.07 11.55 1.05
C ALA A 98 -5.31 11.11 -0.22
N ALA A 99 -4.48 10.07 -0.16
CA ALA A 99 -3.80 9.54 -1.33
C ALA A 99 -4.78 8.94 -2.34
N ILE A 100 -5.81 8.23 -1.86
CA ILE A 100 -6.87 7.66 -2.69
C ILE A 100 -7.69 8.77 -3.37
N GLU A 101 -8.14 9.75 -2.60
CA GLU A 101 -8.88 10.89 -3.14
C GLU A 101 -8.09 11.62 -4.23
N TYR A 102 -6.83 11.94 -3.96
CA TYR A 102 -5.97 12.61 -4.93
C TYR A 102 -5.79 11.79 -6.21
N ALA A 103 -5.54 10.49 -6.10
CA ALA A 103 -5.38 9.62 -7.26
C ALA A 103 -6.65 9.56 -8.12
N VAL A 104 -7.80 9.39 -7.48
CA VAL A 104 -9.08 9.20 -8.19
C VAL A 104 -9.65 10.51 -8.71
N THR A 105 -9.64 11.58 -7.90
CA THR A 105 -10.31 12.83 -8.25
C THR A 105 -9.42 13.82 -9.00
N ALA A 106 -8.15 13.95 -8.59
CA ALA A 106 -7.23 14.92 -9.19
C ALA A 106 -6.42 14.32 -10.36
N LEU A 107 -5.88 13.09 -10.22
CA LEU A 107 -5.10 12.45 -11.27
C LEU A 107 -5.96 11.65 -12.26
N GLY A 108 -7.18 11.27 -11.89
CA GLY A 108 -8.10 10.55 -12.75
C GLY A 108 -7.60 9.16 -13.13
N VAL A 109 -7.02 8.42 -12.17
CA VAL A 109 -6.62 7.03 -12.41
C VAL A 109 -7.82 6.18 -12.81
N THR A 110 -7.61 5.22 -13.70
CA THR A 110 -8.64 4.29 -14.18
C THR A 110 -8.53 2.90 -13.59
N ASN A 111 -7.43 2.61 -12.89
CA ASN A 111 -7.21 1.37 -12.18
C ASN A 111 -6.70 1.64 -10.77
N LEU A 112 -7.24 0.93 -9.79
CA LEU A 112 -6.77 0.94 -8.42
C LEU A 112 -6.50 -0.50 -7.97
N ILE A 113 -5.26 -0.79 -7.63
CA ILE A 113 -4.80 -2.12 -7.24
C ILE A 113 -4.51 -2.12 -5.74
N VAL A 114 -5.12 -3.03 -5.00
CA VAL A 114 -4.68 -3.40 -3.65
C VAL A 114 -3.81 -4.63 -3.78
N MET A 115 -2.51 -4.46 -3.49
CA MET A 115 -1.52 -5.52 -3.61
C MET A 115 -1.01 -5.94 -2.25
N GLY A 116 -1.50 -7.11 -1.78
CA GLY A 116 -0.97 -7.80 -0.62
C GLY A 116 0.20 -8.72 -0.96
N HIS A 117 0.72 -9.40 0.05
CA HIS A 117 1.81 -10.35 -0.14
C HIS A 117 1.80 -11.43 0.94
N THR A 118 2.40 -12.59 0.65
CA THR A 118 2.60 -13.65 1.64
C THR A 118 3.64 -13.25 2.69
N LEU A 119 3.57 -13.86 3.88
CA LEU A 119 4.47 -13.62 5.01
C LEU A 119 4.47 -12.14 5.45
N CYS A 120 3.30 -11.51 5.47
CA CYS A 120 3.13 -10.12 5.85
C CYS A 120 3.18 -9.94 7.37
N GLY A 121 4.21 -9.23 7.85
CA GLY A 121 4.36 -8.96 9.29
C GLY A 121 3.20 -8.16 9.90
N GLY A 122 2.53 -7.31 9.13
CA GLY A 122 1.35 -6.56 9.61
C GLY A 122 0.12 -7.47 9.77
N ILE A 123 -0.07 -8.44 8.87
CA ILE A 123 -1.14 -9.46 8.97
C ILE A 123 -0.86 -10.42 10.15
N GLN A 124 0.38 -10.89 10.26
CA GLN A 124 0.80 -11.69 11.42
C GLN A 124 0.56 -10.94 12.72
N GLY A 125 0.93 -9.64 12.78
CA GLY A 125 0.68 -8.81 13.97
C GLY A 125 -0.81 -8.67 14.31
N CYS A 126 -1.69 -8.57 13.30
CA CYS A 126 -3.14 -8.58 13.52
C CYS A 126 -3.60 -9.91 14.13
N HIS A 127 -3.18 -11.04 13.56
CA HIS A 127 -3.48 -12.37 14.08
C HIS A 127 -3.00 -12.51 15.53
N ASP A 128 -1.75 -12.15 15.82
CA ASP A 128 -1.17 -12.29 17.16
C ASP A 128 -1.84 -11.36 18.19
N MET A 129 -2.18 -10.15 17.79
CA MET A 129 -2.94 -9.21 18.61
C MET A 129 -4.31 -9.80 18.98
N CYS A 130 -5.07 -10.22 17.97
CA CYS A 130 -6.45 -10.67 18.17
C CYS A 130 -6.52 -12.06 18.85
N SER A 131 -5.51 -12.91 18.69
CA SER A 131 -5.40 -14.22 19.39
C SER A 131 -4.82 -14.11 20.80
N GLY A 132 -4.44 -12.90 21.25
CA GLY A 132 -3.88 -12.65 22.59
C GLY A 132 -2.38 -12.96 22.72
N LYS A 133 -1.67 -13.26 21.62
CA LYS A 133 -0.23 -13.56 21.61
C LYS A 133 0.64 -12.28 21.67
N ALA A 134 0.08 -11.13 21.24
CA ALA A 134 0.74 -9.83 21.26
C ALA A 134 -0.13 -8.76 21.97
N PRO A 135 -0.34 -8.89 23.30
CA PRO A 135 -1.24 -7.99 24.05
C PRO A 135 -0.74 -6.53 24.09
N GLU A 136 0.53 -6.29 23.83
CA GLU A 136 1.10 -4.94 23.72
C GLU A 136 0.53 -4.14 22.55
N LEU A 137 0.08 -4.80 21.48
CA LEU A 137 -0.56 -4.18 20.33
C LEU A 137 -1.99 -3.71 20.64
N GLU A 138 -2.66 -4.29 21.63
CA GLU A 138 -3.98 -3.85 22.10
C GLU A 138 -3.95 -2.51 22.84
N LYS A 139 -2.76 -2.05 23.26
CA LYS A 139 -2.64 -0.80 24.01
C LYS A 139 -3.07 0.38 23.16
N THR A 140 -3.79 1.32 23.77
CA THR A 140 -4.23 2.57 23.12
C THR A 140 -3.08 3.45 22.62
N THR A 141 -1.87 3.23 23.13
CA THR A 141 -0.64 3.91 22.70
C THR A 141 0.01 3.26 21.49
N SER A 142 -0.42 2.07 21.06
CA SER A 142 0.10 1.40 19.88
C SER A 142 -0.49 2.01 18.60
N PHE A 143 0.34 2.63 17.77
CA PHE A 143 -0.07 3.09 16.44
C PHE A 143 -0.35 1.91 15.50
N VAL A 144 0.51 0.89 15.53
CA VAL A 144 0.37 -0.30 14.68
C VAL A 144 -0.88 -1.08 15.08
N GLY A 145 -1.10 -1.33 16.37
CA GLY A 145 -2.27 -2.07 16.85
C GLY A 145 -3.59 -1.41 16.42
N ARG A 146 -3.70 -0.08 16.59
CA ARG A 146 -4.89 0.66 16.12
C ARG A 146 -5.10 0.59 14.61
N TRP A 147 -3.99 0.58 13.86
CA TRP A 147 -4.06 0.48 12.40
C TRP A 147 -4.50 -0.90 11.94
N ILE A 148 -3.84 -1.98 12.40
CA ILE A 148 -4.17 -3.35 12.01
C ILE A 148 -5.52 -3.83 12.58
N ASN A 149 -6.07 -3.14 13.58
CA ASN A 149 -7.42 -3.40 14.11
C ASN A 149 -8.53 -3.21 13.07
N ILE A 150 -8.25 -2.56 11.94
CA ILE A 150 -9.13 -2.53 10.76
C ILE A 150 -9.53 -3.95 10.35
N LEU A 151 -8.63 -4.92 10.51
CA LEU A 151 -8.84 -6.32 10.14
C LEU A 151 -9.46 -7.18 11.24
N ARG A 152 -9.78 -6.64 12.42
CA ARG A 152 -10.35 -7.46 13.51
C ARG A 152 -11.59 -8.23 13.10
N PRO A 153 -12.60 -7.65 12.42
CA PRO A 153 -13.75 -8.41 11.96
C PRO A 153 -13.38 -9.55 11.01
N THR A 154 -12.45 -9.30 10.10
CA THR A 154 -11.93 -10.30 9.16
C THR A 154 -11.18 -11.43 9.88
N TYR A 155 -10.40 -11.08 10.91
CA TYR A 155 -9.75 -12.08 11.76
C TYR A 155 -10.77 -12.96 12.50
N GLU A 156 -11.82 -12.37 13.07
CA GLU A 156 -12.87 -13.12 13.80
C GLU A 156 -13.57 -14.12 12.88
N GLU A 157 -13.83 -13.74 11.63
CA GLU A 157 -14.33 -14.63 10.59
C GLU A 157 -13.36 -15.78 10.34
N VAL A 158 -12.08 -15.47 10.03
CA VAL A 158 -11.04 -16.49 9.78
C VAL A 158 -10.86 -17.44 10.97
N ALA A 159 -10.85 -16.91 12.18
CA ALA A 159 -10.71 -17.72 13.40
C ALA A 159 -11.90 -18.67 13.60
N SER A 160 -13.12 -18.25 13.25
CA SER A 160 -14.31 -19.10 13.33
C SER A 160 -14.27 -20.30 12.37
N GLU A 161 -13.53 -20.19 11.26
CA GLU A 161 -13.31 -21.29 10.32
C GLU A 161 -12.34 -22.37 10.88
N GLY A 162 -11.63 -22.06 11.96
CA GLY A 162 -10.65 -22.97 12.57
C GLY A 162 -9.35 -23.08 11.79
N GLY A 163 -8.61 -24.17 12.03
CA GLY A 163 -7.29 -24.42 11.44
C GLY A 163 -6.13 -23.94 12.33
N THR A 164 -4.92 -24.20 11.87
CA THR A 164 -3.68 -23.76 12.54
C THR A 164 -3.49 -22.26 12.38
N ASP A 165 -2.66 -21.66 13.24
CA ASP A 165 -2.31 -20.24 13.12
C ASP A 165 -1.76 -19.89 11.73
N GLU A 166 -0.90 -20.74 11.18
CA GLU A 166 -0.32 -20.54 9.85
C GLU A 166 -1.39 -20.52 8.76
N GLU A 167 -2.37 -21.40 8.82
CA GLU A 167 -3.50 -21.44 7.90
C GLU A 167 -4.40 -20.21 8.06
N GLN A 168 -4.63 -19.78 9.31
CA GLN A 168 -5.40 -18.56 9.59
C GLN A 168 -4.70 -17.33 9.05
N VAL A 169 -3.39 -17.19 9.27
CA VAL A 169 -2.61 -16.07 8.73
C VAL A 169 -2.66 -16.03 7.20
N LYS A 170 -2.48 -17.18 6.52
CA LYS A 170 -2.61 -17.27 5.05
C LYS A 170 -3.98 -16.84 4.54
N ARG A 171 -5.06 -17.25 5.22
CA ARG A 171 -6.41 -16.78 4.88
C ARG A 171 -6.58 -15.30 5.13
N LEU A 172 -6.05 -14.79 6.25
CA LEU A 172 -6.13 -13.38 6.62
C LEU A 172 -5.35 -12.49 5.64
N GLU A 173 -4.23 -12.96 5.08
CA GLU A 173 -3.49 -12.25 4.02
C GLU A 173 -4.37 -12.02 2.79
N GLN A 174 -5.12 -13.02 2.36
CA GLN A 174 -6.02 -12.93 1.20
C GLN A 174 -7.29 -12.12 1.51
N LYS A 175 -7.97 -12.46 2.61
CA LYS A 175 -9.20 -11.77 3.02
C LYS A 175 -8.94 -10.30 3.35
N GLY A 176 -7.79 -9.94 3.93
CA GLY A 176 -7.42 -8.55 4.21
C GLY A 176 -7.27 -7.67 2.96
N ILE A 177 -6.90 -8.26 1.82
CA ILE A 177 -6.94 -7.56 0.53
C ILE A 177 -8.38 -7.26 0.13
N LEU A 178 -9.26 -8.25 0.25
CA LEU A 178 -10.68 -8.12 -0.09
C LEU A 178 -11.39 -7.12 0.84
N THR A 179 -11.12 -7.16 2.13
CA THR A 179 -11.59 -6.14 3.09
C THR A 179 -11.17 -4.72 2.67
N SER A 180 -9.95 -4.56 2.16
CA SER A 180 -9.49 -3.27 1.66
C SER A 180 -10.24 -2.84 0.38
N ILE A 181 -10.58 -3.78 -0.51
CA ILE A 181 -11.44 -3.53 -1.69
C ILE A 181 -12.85 -3.13 -1.27
N GLU A 182 -13.44 -3.84 -0.31
CA GLU A 182 -14.76 -3.51 0.24
C GLU A 182 -14.77 -2.11 0.87
N ASN A 183 -13.74 -1.80 1.66
CA ASN A 183 -13.58 -0.47 2.26
C ASN A 183 -13.42 0.64 1.21
N LEU A 184 -12.74 0.38 0.08
CA LEU A 184 -12.67 1.31 -1.05
C LEU A 184 -14.08 1.65 -1.58
N MET A 185 -14.97 0.67 -1.69
CA MET A 185 -16.33 0.90 -2.17
C MET A 185 -17.20 1.75 -1.21
N THR A 186 -16.74 1.96 0.02
CA THR A 186 -17.42 2.88 0.95
C THR A 186 -17.17 4.35 0.63
N PHE A 187 -16.17 4.69 -0.19
CA PHE A 187 -15.89 6.05 -0.64
C PHE A 187 -16.84 6.44 -1.78
N PRO A 188 -17.68 7.49 -1.63
CA PRO A 188 -18.68 7.84 -2.64
C PRO A 188 -18.09 8.08 -4.03
N PHE A 189 -16.96 8.80 -4.11
CA PHE A 189 -16.30 9.09 -5.38
C PHE A 189 -15.64 7.87 -6.04
N ILE A 190 -15.45 6.75 -5.32
CA ILE A 190 -14.99 5.47 -5.85
C ILE A 190 -16.18 4.69 -6.38
N SER A 191 -17.20 4.44 -5.53
CA SER A 191 -18.38 3.66 -5.91
C SER A 191 -19.05 4.24 -7.16
N GLU A 192 -19.25 5.57 -7.23
CA GLU A 192 -19.80 6.25 -8.39
C GLU A 192 -19.00 5.97 -9.68
N ARG A 193 -17.66 6.01 -9.61
CA ARG A 193 -16.82 5.76 -10.79
C ARG A 193 -16.72 4.29 -11.18
N VAL A 194 -16.79 3.38 -10.21
CA VAL A 194 -16.86 1.93 -10.47
C VAL A 194 -18.18 1.59 -11.17
N GLU A 195 -19.32 2.09 -10.66
CA GLU A 195 -20.63 1.93 -11.27
C GLU A 195 -20.69 2.51 -12.69
N ALA A 196 -20.06 3.67 -12.89
CA ALA A 196 -19.93 4.29 -14.21
C ALA A 196 -18.90 3.62 -15.14
N LYS A 197 -18.22 2.54 -14.70
CA LYS A 197 -17.15 1.83 -15.44
C LYS A 197 -15.96 2.73 -15.81
N GLN A 198 -15.70 3.75 -15.01
CA GLN A 198 -14.57 4.69 -15.17
C GLN A 198 -13.38 4.31 -14.30
N LEU A 199 -13.57 3.47 -13.28
CA LEU A 199 -12.55 2.97 -12.39
C LEU A 199 -12.72 1.47 -12.20
N SER A 200 -11.62 0.72 -12.31
CA SER A 200 -11.57 -0.72 -12.00
C SER A 200 -10.76 -0.94 -10.73
N LEU A 201 -11.26 -1.80 -9.83
CA LEU A 201 -10.57 -2.22 -8.63
C LEU A 201 -9.98 -3.62 -8.85
N HIS A 202 -8.77 -3.83 -8.35
CA HIS A 202 -8.06 -5.10 -8.53
C HIS A 202 -7.47 -5.54 -7.19
N ALA A 203 -7.75 -6.78 -6.79
CA ALA A 203 -7.15 -7.45 -5.64
C ALA A 203 -6.04 -8.39 -6.13
N VAL A 204 -4.82 -8.16 -5.66
CA VAL A 204 -3.63 -8.90 -6.10
C VAL A 204 -2.83 -9.35 -4.89
N ILE A 205 -2.31 -10.57 -4.92
CA ILE A 205 -1.38 -11.09 -3.91
C ILE A 205 -0.06 -11.53 -4.57
N LEU A 206 1.05 -11.09 -4.00
CA LEU A 206 2.40 -11.51 -4.35
C LEU A 206 2.84 -12.64 -3.43
N ASP A 207 3.24 -13.77 -3.98
CA ASP A 207 4.05 -14.73 -3.23
C ASP A 207 5.51 -14.28 -3.24
N ILE A 208 6.04 -13.90 -2.07
CA ILE A 208 7.40 -13.39 -1.97
C ILE A 208 8.44 -14.49 -2.25
N SER A 209 8.13 -15.73 -1.88
CA SER A 209 9.07 -16.84 -1.99
C SER A 209 9.23 -17.29 -3.45
N GLU A 210 8.12 -17.30 -4.19
CA GLU A 210 8.08 -17.80 -5.57
C GLU A 210 8.16 -16.68 -6.61
N GLY A 211 7.96 -15.41 -6.20
CA GLY A 211 7.87 -14.28 -7.12
C GLY A 211 6.64 -14.31 -8.02
N THR A 212 5.61 -15.07 -7.65
CA THR A 212 4.39 -15.22 -8.43
C THR A 212 3.32 -14.24 -7.98
N ILE A 213 2.51 -13.77 -8.93
CA ILE A 213 1.34 -12.93 -8.68
C ILE A 213 0.08 -13.73 -8.94
N LYS A 214 -0.91 -13.59 -8.04
CA LYS A 214 -2.27 -14.05 -8.26
C LYS A 214 -3.23 -12.87 -8.16
N GLN A 215 -4.26 -12.88 -9.00
CA GLN A 215 -5.37 -11.91 -8.98
C GLN A 215 -6.62 -12.60 -8.46
N PHE A 216 -7.44 -11.88 -7.71
CA PHE A 216 -8.77 -12.37 -7.31
C PHE A 216 -9.69 -12.43 -8.52
N ASP A 217 -10.28 -13.59 -8.72
CA ASP A 217 -11.31 -13.83 -9.74
C ASP A 217 -12.67 -13.99 -9.05
N GLU A 218 -13.59 -13.07 -9.34
CA GLU A 218 -14.93 -13.06 -8.76
C GLU A 218 -15.73 -14.31 -9.14
N SER A 219 -15.52 -14.86 -10.33
CA SER A 219 -16.29 -16.02 -10.82
C SER A 219 -15.98 -17.30 -10.03
N SER A 220 -14.75 -17.50 -9.64
CA SER A 220 -14.30 -18.62 -8.82
C SER A 220 -14.18 -18.29 -7.33
N SER A 221 -14.34 -17.01 -6.96
CA SER A 221 -14.14 -16.49 -5.60
C SER A 221 -12.78 -16.86 -4.99
N CYS A 222 -11.74 -16.91 -5.81
CA CYS A 222 -10.40 -17.26 -5.35
C CYS A 222 -9.30 -16.47 -6.10
N PHE A 223 -8.09 -16.50 -5.54
CA PHE A 223 -6.91 -15.93 -6.18
C PHE A 223 -6.32 -16.93 -7.19
N VAL A 224 -6.33 -16.56 -8.46
CA VAL A 224 -5.81 -17.34 -9.58
C VAL A 224 -4.52 -16.74 -10.13
N PRO A 225 -3.60 -17.53 -10.68
CA PRO A 225 -2.39 -17.00 -11.32
C PRO A 225 -2.71 -16.03 -12.45
N VAL A 226 -1.86 -15.01 -12.60
CA VAL A 226 -1.94 -14.02 -13.69
C VAL A 226 -1.23 -14.56 -14.91
#